data_62f404af63d186a511e705fa949fbef8
#
_entry.id   62f404af63d186a511e705fa949fbef8
#
_cell.length_a   1.000
_cell.length_b   1.000
_cell.length_c   1.000
_cell.angle_alpha   90.00
_cell.angle_beta   90.00
_cell.angle_gamma   90.00
#
_symmetry.space_group_name_H-M   'P 1'
#
loop_
_entity.id
_entity.type
_entity.pdbx_description
1 polymer ?
#
loop_
_entity_poly.entity_id
_entity_poly.type
_entity_poly.pdbx_seq_one_letter_code
_entity_poly.pdbx_strand_id
1 'polypeptide(L)'
;MTVGQALERAEELRPGSRISLRTRQQWLRELDGLLRLRFFARCDTKEFDHAGADRAWAEGLQDQDRLLVPEPFDGLYVHYLCARTDAALGETDRYAGEQAQYNGICAELAGWLRRSYPVRRAAQWRW
;
A
#
# COMPACT_ATOMS: atom_id res chain seq x y z
N MET A 1 7.22 -2.54 -6.94
CA MET A 1 7.94 -2.92 -5.69
C MET A 1 7.43 -4.26 -5.20
N THR A 2 8.33 -5.10 -4.73
CA THR A 2 7.95 -6.37 -4.11
C THR A 2 7.82 -6.20 -2.60
N VAL A 3 7.19 -7.19 -1.96
CA VAL A 3 7.08 -7.23 -0.50
C VAL A 3 8.46 -7.12 0.17
N GLY A 4 9.44 -7.90 -0.32
CA GLY A 4 10.79 -7.89 0.22
C GLY A 4 11.47 -6.52 0.11
N GLN A 5 11.29 -5.84 -1.02
CA GLN A 5 11.86 -4.51 -1.21
C GLN A 5 11.26 -3.48 -0.25
N ALA A 6 9.95 -3.52 -0.04
CA ALA A 6 9.29 -2.61 0.88
C ALA A 6 9.78 -2.83 2.32
N LEU A 7 9.86 -4.08 2.73
CA LEU A 7 10.32 -4.43 4.09
C LEU A 7 11.78 -4.05 4.30
N GLU A 8 12.64 -4.28 3.32
CA GLU A 8 14.05 -3.94 3.38
C GLU A 8 14.26 -2.42 3.52
N ARG A 9 13.57 -1.63 2.70
CA ARG A 9 13.67 -0.18 2.77
C ARG A 9 13.16 0.38 4.09
N ALA A 10 12.07 -0.17 4.60
CA ALA A 10 11.55 0.26 5.89
C ALA A 10 12.53 -0.06 7.02
N GLU A 11 13.21 -1.21 6.96
CA GLU A 11 14.23 -1.58 7.93
C GLU A 11 15.44 -0.65 7.87
N GLU A 12 15.84 -0.22 6.68
CA GLU A 12 16.93 0.75 6.53
C GLU A 12 16.60 2.09 7.19
N LEU A 13 15.35 2.52 7.10
CA LEU A 13 14.92 3.80 7.66
C LEU A 13 14.59 3.73 9.14
N ARG A 14 14.20 2.58 9.63
CA ARG A 14 13.85 2.35 11.04
C ARG A 14 14.54 1.09 11.55
N PRO A 15 15.89 1.08 11.56
CA PRO A 15 16.64 -0.10 11.95
C PRO A 15 16.39 -0.46 13.42
N GLY A 16 16.39 -1.73 13.71
CA GLY A 16 16.25 -2.22 15.08
C GLY A 16 14.90 -1.99 15.71
N SER A 17 13.87 -1.70 14.93
CA SER A 17 12.52 -1.63 15.46
C SER A 17 12.14 -3.02 16.00
N ARG A 18 11.36 -3.05 17.07
CA ARG A 18 10.94 -4.32 17.67
C ARG A 18 9.69 -4.90 17.02
N ILE A 19 9.28 -4.33 15.91
CA ILE A 19 8.10 -4.80 15.18
C ILE A 19 8.49 -6.06 14.41
N SER A 20 7.74 -7.14 14.60
CA SER A 20 8.05 -8.39 13.93
C SER A 20 7.85 -8.30 12.43
N LEU A 21 8.56 -9.13 11.69
CA LEU A 21 8.41 -9.25 10.25
C LEU A 21 6.96 -9.62 9.89
N ARG A 22 6.38 -10.55 10.65
CA ARG A 22 5.02 -10.99 10.43
C ARG A 22 4.00 -9.84 10.54
N THR A 23 4.17 -8.97 11.53
CA THR A 23 3.32 -7.81 11.71
C THR A 23 3.43 -6.85 10.52
N ARG A 24 4.66 -6.60 10.06
CA ARG A 24 4.87 -5.71 8.91
C ARG A 24 4.30 -6.30 7.63
N GLN A 25 4.40 -7.60 7.43
CA GLN A 25 3.76 -8.27 6.30
C GLN A 25 2.24 -8.14 6.37
N GLN A 26 1.67 -8.26 7.56
CA GLN A 26 0.25 -8.09 7.77
C GLN A 26 -0.19 -6.67 7.42
N TRP A 27 0.59 -5.67 7.78
CA TRP A 27 0.30 -4.28 7.42
C TRP A 27 0.28 -4.07 5.90
N LEU A 28 1.23 -4.67 5.19
CA LEU A 28 1.25 -4.58 3.72
C LEU A 28 0.02 -5.24 3.11
N ARG A 29 -0.38 -6.37 3.64
CA ARG A 29 -1.55 -7.10 3.17
C ARG A 29 -2.83 -6.28 3.37
N GLU A 30 -2.99 -5.70 4.55
CA GLU A 30 -4.12 -4.85 4.86
C GLU A 30 -4.15 -3.61 3.96
N LEU A 31 -2.98 -3.03 3.74
CA LEU A 31 -2.87 -1.84 2.91
C LEU A 31 -3.29 -2.11 1.47
N ASP A 32 -2.77 -3.18 0.86
CA ASP A 32 -3.13 -3.50 -0.51
C ASP A 32 -4.63 -3.77 -0.65
N GLY A 33 -5.23 -4.47 0.30
CA GLY A 33 -6.67 -4.66 0.32
C GLY A 33 -7.43 -3.34 0.38
N LEU A 34 -6.99 -2.43 1.24
CA LEU A 34 -7.61 -1.13 1.40
C LEU A 34 -7.47 -0.27 0.14
N LEU A 35 -6.26 -0.24 -0.44
CA LEU A 35 -6.01 0.53 -1.66
C LEU A 35 -6.83 0.01 -2.84
N ARG A 36 -6.98 -1.30 -2.94
CA ARG A 36 -7.82 -1.90 -3.97
C ARG A 36 -9.27 -1.41 -3.86
N LEU A 37 -9.82 -1.42 -2.66
CA LEU A 37 -11.20 -0.98 -2.43
C LEU A 37 -11.37 0.53 -2.64
N ARG A 38 -10.41 1.32 -2.21
CA ARG A 38 -10.52 2.78 -2.27
C ARG A 38 -10.28 3.36 -3.65
N PHE A 39 -9.33 2.81 -4.38
CA PHE A 39 -8.85 3.43 -5.62
C PHE A 39 -9.04 2.54 -6.83
N PHE A 40 -8.52 1.33 -6.81
CA PHE A 40 -8.49 0.48 -7.99
C PHE A 40 -9.87 -0.02 -8.40
N ALA A 41 -10.70 -0.38 -7.42
CA ALA A 41 -12.04 -0.90 -7.71
C ALA A 41 -12.99 0.14 -8.28
N ARG A 42 -12.66 1.42 -8.14
CA ARG A 42 -13.50 2.51 -8.69
C ARG A 42 -13.28 2.73 -10.17
N CYS A 43 -12.20 2.21 -10.71
CA CYS A 43 -11.84 2.33 -12.11
C CYS A 43 -11.74 0.95 -12.74
N ASP A 44 -11.82 0.90 -14.07
CA ASP A 44 -11.67 -0.37 -14.78
C ASP A 44 -10.18 -0.69 -14.95
N THR A 45 -9.60 -1.27 -13.92
CA THR A 45 -8.16 -1.54 -13.80
C THR A 45 -7.88 -3.04 -13.89
N LYS A 46 -8.34 -3.69 -14.95
CA LYS A 46 -8.23 -5.15 -15.10
C LYS A 46 -6.80 -5.66 -15.02
N GLU A 47 -5.83 -4.89 -15.47
CA GLU A 47 -4.43 -5.29 -15.44
C GLU A 47 -3.88 -5.49 -14.02
N PHE A 48 -4.56 -4.95 -13.01
CA PHE A 48 -4.17 -5.09 -11.61
C PHE A 48 -4.97 -6.16 -10.86
N ASP A 49 -5.88 -6.87 -11.52
CA ASP A 49 -6.78 -7.81 -10.83
C ASP A 49 -6.03 -8.96 -10.16
N HIS A 50 -4.85 -9.31 -10.66
CA HIS A 50 -4.05 -10.41 -10.11
C HIS A 50 -2.80 -9.94 -9.37
N ALA A 51 -2.67 -8.63 -9.15
CA ALA A 51 -1.57 -8.05 -8.39
C ALA A 51 -2.00 -7.77 -6.96
N GLY A 52 -1.02 -7.56 -6.11
CA GLY A 52 -1.25 -7.09 -4.77
C GLY A 52 -1.14 -8.15 -3.69
N ALA A 53 -0.67 -7.73 -2.55
CA ALA A 53 -0.45 -8.61 -1.40
C ALA A 53 -1.75 -9.17 -0.83
N ASP A 54 -2.86 -8.49 -1.04
CA ASP A 54 -4.17 -8.94 -0.58
C ASP A 54 -4.60 -10.26 -1.25
N ARG A 55 -4.06 -10.57 -2.41
CA ARG A 55 -4.39 -11.79 -3.14
C ARG A 55 -3.78 -13.04 -2.52
N ALA A 56 -2.71 -12.87 -1.77
CA ALA A 56 -2.01 -13.99 -1.11
C ALA A 56 -2.44 -14.18 0.34
N TRP A 57 -3.60 -13.71 0.70
CA TRP A 57 -4.05 -13.66 2.10
C TRP A 57 -3.96 -15.03 2.80
N ALA A 58 -4.48 -16.09 2.17
CA ALA A 58 -4.55 -17.42 2.78
C ALA A 58 -3.20 -18.14 2.82
N GLU A 59 -2.30 -17.79 1.91
CA GLU A 59 -1.03 -18.51 1.72
C GLU A 59 0.15 -17.82 2.40
N GLY A 60 -0.04 -16.61 2.90
CA GLY A 60 1.03 -15.80 3.43
C GLY A 60 1.79 -15.07 2.34
N LEU A 61 2.62 -14.11 2.74
CA LEU A 61 3.39 -13.30 1.82
C LEU A 61 4.81 -13.83 1.70
N GLN A 62 5.33 -13.81 0.48
CA GLN A 62 6.71 -14.11 0.18
C GLN A 62 7.41 -12.85 -0.35
N ASP A 63 8.73 -12.79 -0.20
CA ASP A 63 9.49 -11.59 -0.55
C ASP A 63 9.36 -11.21 -2.03
N GLN A 64 9.18 -12.18 -2.92
CA GLN A 64 9.05 -11.93 -4.34
C GLN A 64 7.64 -11.50 -4.77
N ASP A 65 6.66 -11.56 -3.88
CA ASP A 65 5.29 -11.14 -4.21
C ASP A 65 5.26 -9.65 -4.55
N ARG A 66 4.58 -9.31 -5.63
CA ARG A 66 4.46 -7.92 -6.04
C ARG A 66 3.30 -7.25 -5.33
N LEU A 67 3.57 -6.03 -4.88
CA LEU A 67 2.54 -5.18 -4.30
C LEU A 67 1.69 -4.56 -5.41
N LEU A 68 0.49 -4.11 -5.03
CA LEU A 68 -0.53 -3.65 -5.95
C LEU A 68 -0.14 -2.38 -6.72
N VAL A 69 0.46 -1.41 -6.02
CA VAL A 69 0.70 -0.08 -6.58
C VAL A 69 1.94 -0.08 -7.47
N PRO A 70 1.85 0.42 -8.71
CA PRO A 70 2.99 0.49 -9.62
C PRO A 70 3.89 1.68 -9.34
N GLU A 71 5.09 1.66 -9.94
CA GLU A 71 5.93 2.85 -10.00
C GLU A 71 5.20 3.96 -10.76
N PRO A 72 5.40 5.21 -10.41
CA PRO A 72 6.28 5.75 -9.37
C PRO A 72 5.62 5.93 -8.01
N PHE A 73 4.42 5.37 -7.81
CA PHE A 73 3.64 5.59 -6.59
C PHE A 73 3.96 4.59 -5.48
N ASP A 74 4.77 3.60 -5.75
CA ASP A 74 5.04 2.49 -4.82
C ASP A 74 5.85 2.91 -3.59
N GLY A 75 6.42 4.10 -3.57
CA GLY A 75 7.03 4.66 -2.37
C GLY A 75 6.08 4.79 -1.19
N LEU A 76 4.78 4.81 -1.45
CA LEU A 76 3.78 4.88 -0.37
C LEU A 76 3.89 3.72 0.62
N TYR A 77 4.35 2.55 0.19
CA TYR A 77 4.49 1.39 1.07
C TYR A 77 5.52 1.63 2.16
N VAL A 78 6.65 2.21 1.79
CA VAL A 78 7.74 2.49 2.74
C VAL A 78 7.29 3.53 3.75
N HIS A 79 6.65 4.62 3.30
CA HIS A 79 6.12 5.63 4.20
C HIS A 79 5.04 5.06 5.13
N TYR A 80 4.18 4.21 4.61
CA TYR A 80 3.16 3.55 5.42
C TYR A 80 3.76 2.67 6.51
N LEU A 81 4.73 1.84 6.15
CA LEU A 81 5.41 0.98 7.12
C LEU A 81 6.13 1.79 8.19
N CYS A 82 6.82 2.85 7.78
CA CYS A 82 7.49 3.75 8.73
C CYS A 82 6.49 4.47 9.63
N ALA A 83 5.38 4.94 9.08
CA ALA A 83 4.33 5.59 9.87
C ALA A 83 3.75 4.63 10.92
N ARG A 84 3.43 3.41 10.53
CA ARG A 84 2.89 2.41 11.45
C ARG A 84 3.91 2.05 12.54
N THR A 85 5.18 1.93 12.17
CA THR A 85 6.25 1.67 13.12
C THR A 85 6.38 2.82 14.11
N ASP A 86 6.41 4.05 13.62
CA ASP A 86 6.52 5.23 14.46
C ASP A 86 5.34 5.36 15.42
N ALA A 87 4.12 5.09 14.93
CA ALA A 87 2.93 5.09 15.77
C ALA A 87 3.01 4.04 16.87
N ALA A 88 3.47 2.83 16.53
CA ALA A 88 3.60 1.74 17.50
C ALA A 88 4.65 2.04 18.57
N LEU A 89 5.68 2.81 18.23
CA LEU A 89 6.76 3.17 19.13
C LEU A 89 6.55 4.50 19.85
N GLY A 90 5.45 5.19 19.59
CA GLY A 90 5.13 6.47 20.22
C GLY A 90 5.90 7.67 19.66
N GLU A 91 6.48 7.55 18.48
CA GLU A 91 7.25 8.62 17.82
C GLU A 91 6.31 9.53 17.03
N THR A 92 5.59 10.39 17.74
CA THR A 92 4.49 11.17 17.19
C THR A 92 4.90 12.09 16.04
N ASP A 93 6.04 12.79 16.18
CA ASP A 93 6.48 13.74 15.15
C ASP A 93 6.88 13.03 13.85
N ARG A 94 7.58 11.91 13.96
CA ARG A 94 7.94 11.09 12.80
C ARG A 94 6.71 10.51 12.13
N TYR A 95 5.77 10.03 12.94
CA TYR A 95 4.50 9.50 12.43
C TYR A 95 3.79 10.54 11.56
N ALA A 96 3.66 11.76 12.05
CA ALA A 96 2.97 12.84 11.32
C ALA A 96 3.64 13.13 9.99
N GLY A 97 4.98 13.17 9.95
CA GLY A 97 5.73 13.40 8.72
C GLY A 97 5.56 12.27 7.71
N GLU A 98 5.67 11.03 8.16
CA GLU A 98 5.50 9.86 7.29
C GLU A 98 4.07 9.76 6.77
N GLN A 99 3.09 10.04 7.61
CA GLN A 99 1.69 10.01 7.23
C GLN A 99 1.39 11.07 6.16
N ALA A 100 1.98 12.26 6.28
CA ALA A 100 1.83 13.31 5.28
C ALA A 100 2.39 12.88 3.92
N GLN A 101 3.56 12.25 3.90
CA GLN A 101 4.16 11.73 2.67
C GLN A 101 3.28 10.66 2.05
N TYR A 102 2.80 9.73 2.86
CA TYR A 102 1.90 8.67 2.41
C TYR A 102 0.63 9.25 1.78
N ASN A 103 -0.01 10.20 2.47
CA ASN A 103 -1.24 10.83 1.99
C ASN A 103 -1.02 11.56 0.67
N GLY A 104 0.11 12.24 0.51
CA GLY A 104 0.46 12.94 -0.73
C GLY A 104 0.57 11.99 -1.91
N ILE A 105 1.26 10.87 -1.72
CA ILE A 105 1.41 9.87 -2.78
C ILE A 105 0.06 9.22 -3.13
N CYS A 106 -0.77 8.94 -2.12
CA CYS A 106 -2.11 8.40 -2.35
C CYS A 106 -2.97 9.35 -3.19
N ALA A 107 -2.88 10.65 -2.94
CA ALA A 107 -3.62 11.64 -3.72
C ALA A 107 -3.15 11.63 -5.18
N GLU A 108 -1.85 11.55 -5.41
CA GLU A 108 -1.29 11.47 -6.76
C GLU A 108 -1.72 10.18 -7.47
N LEU A 109 -1.69 9.06 -6.76
CA LEU A 109 -2.15 7.77 -7.28
C LEU A 109 -3.60 7.82 -7.70
N ALA A 110 -4.47 8.35 -6.85
CA ALA A 110 -5.89 8.48 -7.15
C ALA A 110 -6.12 9.33 -8.40
N GLY A 111 -5.41 10.44 -8.51
CA GLY A 111 -5.49 11.30 -9.70
C GLY A 111 -5.04 10.59 -10.97
N TRP A 112 -3.92 9.87 -10.88
CA TRP A 112 -3.42 9.11 -12.03
C TRP A 112 -4.41 8.03 -12.49
N LEU A 113 -5.00 7.30 -11.54
CA LEU A 113 -5.98 6.27 -11.88
C LEU A 113 -7.19 6.85 -12.59
N ARG A 114 -7.71 7.98 -12.11
CA ARG A 114 -8.86 8.63 -12.74
C ARG A 114 -8.55 9.10 -14.16
N ARG A 115 -7.33 9.56 -14.41
CA ARG A 115 -6.92 10.04 -15.73
C ARG A 115 -6.61 8.91 -16.71
N SER A 116 -6.13 7.78 -16.19
CA SER A 116 -5.60 6.70 -17.01
C SER A 116 -6.60 5.58 -17.26
N TYR A 117 -7.62 5.45 -16.43
CA TYR A 117 -8.58 4.35 -16.51
C TYR A 117 -10.01 4.86 -16.44
N PRO A 118 -10.93 4.24 -17.18
CA PRO A 118 -12.33 4.65 -17.12
C PRO A 118 -12.94 4.30 -15.77
N VAL A 119 -13.82 5.18 -15.30
CA VAL A 119 -14.57 4.96 -14.07
C VAL A 119 -15.60 3.85 -14.29
N ARG A 120 -15.74 2.95 -13.33
CA ARG A 120 -16.76 1.91 -13.37
C ARG A 120 -18.14 2.53 -13.19
N ARG A 121 -19.04 2.26 -14.12
CA ARG A 121 -20.38 2.85 -14.11
C ARG A 121 -21.50 1.85 -13.90
N ALA A 122 -21.30 0.63 -14.36
CA ALA A 122 -22.38 -0.33 -14.51
C ALA A 122 -23.19 -0.57 -13.24
N ALA A 123 -22.52 -0.66 -12.11
CA ALA A 123 -23.19 -0.93 -10.84
C ALA A 123 -23.90 0.30 -10.24
N GLN A 124 -23.58 1.49 -10.72
CA GLN A 124 -24.03 2.74 -10.12
C GLN A 124 -25.46 3.12 -10.50
N TRP A 125 -25.92 2.62 -11.62
CA TRP A 125 -27.14 3.11 -12.24
C TRP A 125 -28.24 2.06 -12.30
N ARG A 126 -28.27 1.17 -11.35
CA ARG A 126 -29.18 0.03 -11.39
C ARG A 126 -30.42 0.18 -10.52
N TRP A 127 -30.59 1.29 -9.90
CA TRP A 127 -31.81 1.53 -9.13
C TRP A 127 -32.74 2.50 -9.80
#